data_9c2d24346a1fd86cf56c6d1aeeb07778
#
_entry.id   9c2d24346a1fd86cf56c6d1aeeb07778
#
_cell.length_a   1.000
_cell.length_b   1.000
_cell.length_c   1.000
_cell.angle_alpha   90.00
_cell.angle_beta   90.00
_cell.angle_gamma   90.00
#
_symmetry.space_group_name_H-M   'P 1'
#
loop_
_entity.id
_entity.type
_entity.pdbx_description
1 polymer ?
#
loop_
_entity_poly.entity_id
_entity_poly.type
_entity_poly.pdbx_seq_one_letter_code
_entity_poly.pdbx_strand_id
1 'polypeptide(L)'
;MPNIELLNTFLKDELSATETYQQALDNLKEDTELGQSESLTPIYVEHKEAVSSLQALINRLGGTPAEDSGVWGTWTHIVIGGAKFLGKKATLKALQEGEKNGAEGYEKALLDTELPNDIRSLIETKLLVSKHANILTLEGLLDTEAA
;
A
#
# COMPACT_ATOMS: atom_id res chain seq x y z
N MET A 1 8.06 -22.88 -1.40
CA MET A 1 6.72 -22.93 -0.78
C MET A 1 5.86 -21.82 -1.37
N PRO A 2 4.84 -22.19 -2.14
CA PRO A 2 4.03 -21.19 -2.86
C PRO A 2 3.38 -20.12 -1.97
N ASN A 3 2.95 -20.53 -0.78
CA ASN A 3 2.30 -19.57 0.13
C ASN A 3 3.26 -18.54 0.68
N ILE A 4 4.51 -18.93 0.93
CA ILE A 4 5.55 -17.99 1.39
C ILE A 4 5.88 -17.01 0.27
N GLU A 5 5.96 -17.49 -0.97
CA GLU A 5 6.22 -16.62 -2.13
C GLU A 5 5.10 -15.62 -2.32
N LEU A 6 3.85 -16.06 -2.19
CA LEU A 6 2.69 -15.18 -2.29
C LEU A 6 2.73 -14.09 -1.21
N LEU A 7 2.97 -14.49 0.03
CA LEU A 7 3.06 -13.55 1.15
C LEU A 7 4.20 -12.55 0.96
N ASN A 8 5.34 -13.01 0.46
CA ASN A 8 6.44 -12.11 0.17
C ASN A 8 6.14 -11.15 -0.97
N THR A 9 5.35 -11.57 -1.95
CA THR A 9 4.88 -10.67 -3.01
C THR A 9 4.03 -9.54 -2.41
N PHE A 10 3.10 -9.89 -1.52
CA PHE A 10 2.30 -8.89 -0.81
C PHE A 10 3.16 -7.99 0.08
N LEU A 11 4.15 -8.58 0.76
CA LEU A 11 5.05 -7.82 1.63
C LEU A 11 5.86 -6.79 0.82
N LYS A 12 6.38 -7.19 -0.33
CA LYS A 12 7.11 -6.27 -1.20
C LYS A 12 6.23 -5.12 -1.68
N ASP A 13 4.98 -5.42 -2.01
CA ASP A 13 4.03 -4.38 -2.43
C ASP A 13 3.75 -3.41 -1.27
N GLU A 14 3.55 -3.92 -0.06
CA GLU A 14 3.31 -3.08 1.11
C GLU A 14 4.55 -2.27 1.50
N LEU A 15 5.74 -2.84 1.33
CA LEU A 15 6.99 -2.09 1.55
C LEU A 15 7.13 -0.96 0.53
N SER A 16 6.81 -1.25 -0.73
CA SER A 16 6.81 -0.22 -1.78
C SER A 16 5.79 0.88 -1.48
N ALA A 17 4.60 0.50 -1.03
CA ALA A 17 3.57 1.46 -0.63
C ALA A 17 4.06 2.34 0.52
N THR A 18 4.68 1.73 1.52
CA THR A 18 5.22 2.46 2.68
C THR A 18 6.25 3.51 2.23
N GLU A 19 7.18 3.11 1.37
CA GLU A 19 8.18 4.02 0.82
C GLU A 19 7.53 5.15 0.02
N THR A 20 6.52 4.81 -0.77
CA THR A 20 5.81 5.78 -1.62
C THR A 20 5.07 6.82 -0.77
N TYR A 21 4.36 6.39 0.27
CA TYR A 21 3.66 7.32 1.15
C TYR A 21 4.64 8.18 1.94
N GLN A 22 5.80 7.63 2.33
CA GLN A 22 6.84 8.43 2.99
C GLN A 22 7.32 9.55 2.06
N GLN A 23 7.56 9.25 0.80
CA GLN A 23 7.98 10.25 -0.19
C GLN A 23 6.88 11.28 -0.43
N ALA A 24 5.64 10.82 -0.56
CA ALA A 24 4.51 11.72 -0.76
C ALA A 24 4.33 12.67 0.42
N LEU A 25 4.46 12.16 1.64
CA LEU A 25 4.36 12.98 2.85
C LEU A 25 5.49 14.02 2.90
N ASP A 26 6.71 13.63 2.56
CA ASP A 26 7.84 14.53 2.55
C ASP A 26 7.66 15.64 1.51
N ASN A 27 7.17 15.29 0.34
CA ASN A 27 6.91 16.25 -0.73
C ASN A 27 5.78 17.22 -0.36
N LEU A 28 4.71 16.71 0.25
CA LEU A 28 3.56 17.53 0.62
C LEU A 28 3.82 18.44 1.83
N LYS A 29 4.82 18.11 2.66
CA LYS A 29 5.23 18.98 3.78
C LYS A 29 5.76 20.32 3.30
N GLU A 30 6.33 20.35 2.11
CA GLU A 30 6.86 21.58 1.53
C GLU A 30 5.77 22.45 0.92
N ASP A 31 4.57 21.89 0.76
CA ASP A 31 3.42 22.61 0.27
C ASP A 31 2.68 23.24 1.46
N THR A 32 2.16 24.44 1.26
CA THR A 32 1.50 25.20 2.31
C THR A 32 0.12 24.64 2.70
N GLU A 33 -0.39 23.65 1.98
CA GLU A 33 -1.68 23.04 2.28
C GLU A 33 -1.52 21.81 3.17
N LEU A 34 -1.45 22.05 4.48
CA LEU A 34 -1.13 21.05 5.49
C LEU A 34 -2.20 19.95 5.68
N GLY A 35 -3.46 20.24 5.34
CA GLY A 35 -4.57 19.32 5.66
C GLY A 35 -4.49 17.96 5.00
N GLN A 36 -3.90 17.85 3.82
CA GLN A 36 -3.84 16.58 3.10
C GLN A 36 -2.71 15.69 3.56
N SER A 37 -1.62 16.27 4.01
CA SER A 37 -0.54 15.52 4.64
C SER A 37 -1.06 14.77 5.86
N GLU A 38 -1.91 15.41 6.67
CA GLU A 38 -2.52 14.77 7.83
C GLU A 38 -3.44 13.61 7.45
N SER A 39 -4.16 13.75 6.33
CA SER A 39 -5.06 12.69 5.86
C SER A 39 -4.31 11.47 5.34
N LEU A 40 -3.10 11.65 4.83
CA LEU A 40 -2.28 10.55 4.31
C LEU A 40 -1.53 9.80 5.41
N THR A 41 -1.28 10.43 6.55
CA THR A 41 -0.54 9.80 7.65
C THR A 41 -1.19 8.51 8.16
N PRO A 42 -2.51 8.45 8.39
CA PRO A 42 -3.15 7.20 8.79
C PRO A 42 -2.98 6.08 7.76
N ILE A 43 -3.01 6.41 6.49
CA ILE A 43 -2.81 5.43 5.41
C ILE A 43 -1.39 4.87 5.46
N TYR A 44 -0.41 5.75 5.63
CA TYR A 44 0.98 5.36 5.80
C TYR A 44 1.16 4.39 6.98
N VAL A 45 0.54 4.72 8.12
CA VAL A 45 0.58 3.87 9.32
C VAL A 45 -0.04 2.50 9.03
N GLU A 46 -1.16 2.46 8.32
CA GLU A 46 -1.81 1.19 7.97
C GLU A 46 -0.92 0.32 7.10
N HIS A 47 -0.19 0.89 6.15
CA HIS A 47 0.76 0.13 5.33
C HIS A 47 1.90 -0.43 6.18
N LYS A 48 2.39 0.34 7.15
CA LYS A 48 3.42 -0.15 8.08
C LYS A 48 2.89 -1.30 8.93
N GLU A 49 1.64 -1.24 9.35
CA GLU A 49 1.00 -2.32 10.09
C GLU A 49 0.82 -3.55 9.22
N ALA A 50 0.47 -3.37 7.95
CA ALA A 50 0.37 -4.48 7.00
C ALA A 50 1.72 -5.16 6.81
N VAL A 51 2.80 -4.40 6.72
CA VAL A 51 4.17 -4.93 6.65
C VAL A 51 4.45 -5.80 7.88
N SER A 52 4.16 -5.29 9.07
CA SER A 52 4.39 -6.03 10.31
C SER A 52 3.57 -7.33 10.39
N SER A 53 2.31 -7.27 9.98
CA SER A 53 1.43 -8.44 9.97
C SER A 53 1.92 -9.51 9.01
N LEU A 54 2.35 -9.11 7.81
CA LEU A 54 2.87 -10.04 6.81
C LEU A 54 4.20 -10.65 7.26
N GLN A 55 5.08 -9.86 7.83
CA GLN A 55 6.36 -10.36 8.37
C GLN A 55 6.11 -11.40 9.46
N ALA A 56 5.20 -11.12 10.37
CA ALA A 56 4.87 -12.03 11.47
C ALA A 56 4.31 -13.35 10.95
N LEU A 57 3.42 -13.29 9.95
CA LEU A 57 2.83 -14.51 9.39
C LEU A 57 3.87 -15.33 8.64
N ILE A 58 4.73 -14.70 7.85
CA ILE A 58 5.80 -15.40 7.13
C ILE A 58 6.74 -16.10 8.12
N ASN A 59 7.14 -15.42 9.18
CA ASN A 59 7.98 -16.00 10.22
C ASN A 59 7.30 -17.20 10.88
N ARG A 60 6.03 -17.07 11.20
CA ARG A 60 5.25 -18.15 11.83
C ARG A 60 5.17 -19.37 10.93
N LEU A 61 5.11 -19.19 9.63
CA LEU A 61 5.06 -20.28 8.66
C LEU A 61 6.44 -20.84 8.29
N GLY A 62 7.49 -20.33 8.91
CA GLY A 62 8.85 -20.82 8.71
C GLY A 62 9.59 -20.23 7.52
N GLY A 63 9.05 -19.17 6.93
CA GLY A 63 9.69 -18.49 5.81
C GLY A 63 10.58 -17.35 6.26
N THR A 64 11.22 -16.72 5.29
CA THR A 64 12.05 -15.54 5.52
C THR A 64 11.38 -14.33 4.87
N PRO A 65 10.97 -13.32 5.65
CA PRO A 65 10.34 -12.13 5.08
C PRO A 65 11.30 -11.32 4.22
N ALA A 66 10.79 -10.76 3.13
CA ALA A 66 11.52 -9.80 2.33
C ALA A 66 11.88 -8.59 3.17
N GLU A 67 13.09 -8.04 3.01
CA GLU A 67 13.57 -6.91 3.79
C GLU A 67 13.32 -5.56 3.11
N ASP A 68 13.14 -5.57 1.80
CA ASP A 68 12.91 -4.36 1.01
C ASP A 68 11.98 -4.66 -0.15
N SER A 69 11.55 -3.62 -0.85
CA SER A 69 10.69 -3.76 -2.03
C SER A 69 11.44 -4.31 -3.24
N GLY A 70 12.77 -4.31 -3.21
CA GLY A 70 13.62 -4.78 -4.31
C GLY A 70 13.32 -4.02 -5.60
N VAL A 71 13.17 -4.77 -6.69
CA VAL A 71 12.83 -4.19 -8.01
C VAL A 71 11.34 -3.85 -8.11
N TRP A 72 10.59 -4.03 -7.07
CA TRP A 72 9.15 -3.88 -7.01
C TRP A 72 8.72 -2.42 -6.81
N GLY A 73 9.49 -1.47 -7.23
CA GLY A 73 9.30 -0.06 -6.92
C GLY A 73 8.23 0.67 -7.75
N THR A 74 7.18 -0.02 -8.22
CA THR A 74 6.16 0.58 -9.08
C THR A 74 5.51 1.81 -8.47
N TRP A 75 5.17 1.74 -7.20
CA TRP A 75 4.56 2.87 -6.49
C TRP A 75 5.51 4.05 -6.44
N THR A 76 6.73 3.80 -5.99
CA THR A 76 7.76 4.82 -5.85
C THR A 76 8.04 5.48 -7.19
N HIS A 77 8.09 4.68 -8.25
CA HIS A 77 8.33 5.19 -9.60
C HIS A 77 7.21 6.13 -10.07
N ILE A 78 5.98 5.82 -9.73
CA ILE A 78 4.83 6.65 -10.10
C ILE A 78 4.87 7.99 -9.39
N VAL A 79 5.17 8.00 -8.08
CA VAL A 79 5.13 9.23 -7.28
C VAL A 79 6.37 10.10 -7.45
N ILE A 80 7.54 9.46 -7.53
CA ILE A 80 8.82 10.18 -7.62
C ILE A 80 9.16 10.53 -9.06
N GLY A 81 8.61 9.78 -10.00
CA GLY A 81 8.75 9.90 -11.46
C GLY A 81 9.68 10.96 -11.99
N GLY A 82 10.95 10.62 -12.19
CA GLY A 82 11.89 11.55 -12.77
C GLY A 82 12.29 12.70 -11.86
N ALA A 83 12.29 12.46 -10.58
CA ALA A 83 12.76 13.39 -9.56
C ALA A 83 11.96 14.69 -9.45
N LYS A 84 10.75 14.73 -9.98
CA LYS A 84 9.90 15.89 -9.83
C LYS A 84 8.59 15.52 -9.17
N PHE A 85 8.22 16.32 -8.18
CA PHE A 85 6.91 16.26 -7.58
C PHE A 85 5.87 16.58 -8.67
N LEU A 86 4.97 15.63 -8.92
CA LEU A 86 4.00 15.74 -10.01
C LEU A 86 2.83 16.69 -9.71
N GLY A 87 2.81 17.26 -8.51
CA GLY A 87 1.68 18.05 -8.05
C GLY A 87 0.73 17.19 -7.25
N LYS A 88 -0.07 17.83 -6.45
CA LYS A 88 -0.92 17.20 -5.46
C LYS A 88 -1.97 16.27 -6.04
N LYS A 89 -2.69 16.75 -7.06
CA LYS A 89 -3.74 15.95 -7.70
C LYS A 89 -3.16 14.70 -8.35
N ALA A 90 -2.06 14.84 -9.08
CA ALA A 90 -1.42 13.71 -9.75
C ALA A 90 -0.88 12.71 -8.73
N THR A 91 -0.32 13.19 -7.63
CA THR A 91 0.16 12.33 -6.53
C THR A 91 -1.00 11.53 -5.93
N LEU A 92 -2.11 12.19 -5.61
CA LEU A 92 -3.28 11.51 -5.05
C LEU A 92 -3.85 10.45 -6.00
N LYS A 93 -3.89 10.74 -7.31
CA LYS A 93 -4.33 9.76 -8.30
C LYS A 93 -3.40 8.56 -8.38
N ALA A 94 -2.10 8.79 -8.34
CA ALA A 94 -1.12 7.72 -8.36
C ALA A 94 -1.27 6.82 -7.12
N LEU A 95 -1.44 7.42 -5.94
CA LEU A 95 -1.67 6.67 -4.71
C LEU A 95 -2.95 5.85 -4.80
N GLN A 96 -4.03 6.43 -5.33
CA GLN A 96 -5.29 5.70 -5.48
C GLN A 96 -5.15 4.52 -6.43
N GLU A 97 -4.44 4.69 -7.56
CA GLU A 97 -4.18 3.59 -8.48
C GLU A 97 -3.40 2.46 -7.80
N GLY A 98 -2.39 2.81 -7.01
CA GLY A 98 -1.63 1.82 -6.25
C GLY A 98 -2.51 1.06 -5.27
N GLU A 99 -3.40 1.75 -4.57
CA GLU A 99 -4.35 1.10 -3.65
C GLU A 99 -5.29 0.14 -4.38
N LYS A 100 -5.80 0.56 -5.54
CA LYS A 100 -6.67 -0.29 -6.36
C LYS A 100 -5.95 -1.53 -6.86
N ASN A 101 -4.71 -1.37 -7.33
CA ASN A 101 -3.91 -2.51 -7.78
C ASN A 101 -3.63 -3.49 -6.62
N GLY A 102 -3.35 -2.96 -5.44
CA GLY A 102 -3.17 -3.78 -4.24
C GLY A 102 -4.44 -4.53 -3.88
N ALA A 103 -5.59 -3.87 -3.93
CA ALA A 103 -6.88 -4.49 -3.64
C ALA A 103 -7.16 -5.63 -4.63
N GLU A 104 -6.91 -5.42 -5.91
CA GLU A 104 -7.08 -6.46 -6.93
C GLU A 104 -6.20 -7.68 -6.65
N GLY A 105 -4.96 -7.45 -6.23
CA GLY A 105 -4.04 -8.54 -5.88
C GLY A 105 -4.56 -9.38 -4.73
N TYR A 106 -5.08 -8.74 -3.71
CA TYR A 106 -5.68 -9.46 -2.57
C TYR A 106 -6.97 -10.19 -2.97
N GLU A 107 -7.83 -9.54 -3.74
CA GLU A 107 -9.07 -10.17 -4.22
C GLU A 107 -8.78 -11.40 -5.08
N LYS A 108 -7.77 -11.30 -5.94
CA LYS A 108 -7.36 -12.42 -6.79
C LYS A 108 -6.88 -13.61 -5.95
N ALA A 109 -6.11 -13.34 -4.90
CA ALA A 109 -5.65 -14.38 -4.00
C ALA A 109 -6.81 -15.11 -3.32
N LEU A 110 -7.87 -14.38 -2.98
CA LEU A 110 -9.05 -14.97 -2.33
C LEU A 110 -9.84 -15.91 -3.24
N LEU A 111 -9.61 -15.87 -4.56
CA LEU A 111 -10.26 -16.78 -5.50
C LEU A 111 -9.69 -18.20 -5.40
N ASP A 112 -8.51 -18.36 -4.83
CA ASP A 112 -7.89 -19.65 -4.63
C ASP A 112 -8.59 -20.38 -3.48
N THR A 113 -9.31 -21.45 -3.79
CA THR A 113 -10.06 -22.22 -2.80
C THR A 113 -9.16 -22.99 -1.83
N GLU A 114 -7.88 -23.16 -2.18
CA GLU A 114 -6.89 -23.85 -1.35
C GLU A 114 -6.06 -22.92 -0.49
N LEU A 115 -6.34 -21.61 -0.55
CA LEU A 115 -5.63 -20.65 0.26
C LEU A 115 -5.80 -20.96 1.75
N PRO A 116 -4.71 -21.11 2.53
CA PRO A 116 -4.81 -21.40 3.96
C PRO A 116 -5.66 -20.36 4.70
N ASN A 117 -6.38 -20.82 5.71
CA ASN A 117 -7.34 -20.00 6.45
C ASN A 117 -6.68 -18.79 7.14
N ASP A 118 -5.48 -18.94 7.65
CA ASP A 118 -4.79 -17.82 8.32
C ASP A 118 -4.42 -16.71 7.34
N ILE A 119 -4.02 -17.07 6.11
CA ILE A 119 -3.74 -16.09 5.06
C ILE A 119 -5.05 -15.45 4.60
N ARG A 120 -6.07 -16.26 4.35
CA ARG A 120 -7.40 -15.77 3.96
C ARG A 120 -7.95 -14.80 4.99
N SER A 121 -7.87 -15.15 6.26
CA SER A 121 -8.36 -14.31 7.34
C SER A 121 -7.64 -12.97 7.40
N LEU A 122 -6.32 -12.97 7.27
CA LEU A 122 -5.54 -11.73 7.26
C LEU A 122 -5.97 -10.81 6.11
N ILE A 123 -6.15 -11.38 4.92
CA ILE A 123 -6.59 -10.61 3.75
C ILE A 123 -8.00 -10.03 3.99
N GLU A 124 -8.94 -10.90 4.37
CA GLU A 124 -10.34 -10.52 4.49
C GLU A 124 -10.62 -9.55 5.64
N THR A 125 -9.90 -9.69 6.76
CA THR A 125 -10.20 -8.90 7.95
C THR A 125 -9.34 -7.65 8.10
N LYS A 126 -8.19 -7.59 7.44
CA LYS A 126 -7.27 -6.46 7.58
C LYS A 126 -6.80 -5.87 6.27
N LEU A 127 -6.11 -6.68 5.45
CA LEU A 127 -5.39 -6.13 4.30
C LEU A 127 -6.33 -5.52 3.26
N LEU A 128 -7.37 -6.24 2.88
CA LEU A 128 -8.31 -5.77 1.88
C LEU A 128 -9.22 -4.67 2.43
N VAL A 129 -9.61 -4.77 3.69
CA VAL A 129 -10.43 -3.74 4.35
C VAL A 129 -9.68 -2.40 4.34
N SER A 130 -8.39 -2.42 4.66
CA SER A 130 -7.56 -1.21 4.64
C SER A 130 -7.45 -0.62 3.23
N LYS A 131 -7.28 -1.47 2.21
CA LYS A 131 -7.20 -1.00 0.82
C LYS A 131 -8.48 -0.27 0.41
N HIS A 132 -9.63 -0.86 0.70
CA HIS A 132 -10.92 -0.25 0.36
C HIS A 132 -11.13 1.08 1.09
N ALA A 133 -10.78 1.14 2.37
CA ALA A 133 -10.88 2.37 3.15
C ALA A 133 -9.94 3.45 2.59
N ASN A 134 -8.73 3.08 2.22
CA ASN A 134 -7.75 4.02 1.68
C ASN A 134 -8.19 4.56 0.32
N ILE A 135 -8.78 3.72 -0.53
CA ILE A 135 -9.31 4.15 -1.83
C ILE A 135 -10.38 5.23 -1.62
N LEU A 136 -11.29 5.02 -0.68
CA LEU A 136 -12.35 5.99 -0.38
C LEU A 136 -11.79 7.30 0.17
N THR A 137 -10.80 7.21 1.04
CA THR A 137 -10.14 8.40 1.60
C THR A 137 -9.49 9.22 0.50
N LEU A 138 -8.77 8.56 -0.41
CA LEU A 138 -8.09 9.24 -1.51
C LEU A 138 -9.09 9.82 -2.51
N GLU A 139 -10.20 9.12 -2.74
CA GLU A 139 -11.27 9.64 -3.60
C GLU A 139 -11.85 10.93 -3.04
N GLY A 140 -12.09 10.96 -1.73
CA GLY A 140 -12.57 12.18 -1.06
C GLY A 140 -11.60 13.34 -1.18
N LEU A 141 -10.30 13.07 -1.05
CA LEU A 141 -9.27 14.10 -1.20
C LEU A 141 -9.20 14.62 -2.64
N LEU A 142 -9.36 13.72 -3.63
CA LEU A 142 -9.37 14.10 -5.03
C LEU A 142 -10.59 14.95 -5.37
N ASP A 143 -11.74 14.63 -4.81
CA ASP A 143 -12.98 15.41 -5.00
C ASP A 143 -12.80 16.82 -4.46
N THR A 144 -12.15 16.96 -3.32
CA THR A 144 -11.84 18.26 -2.72
C THR A 144 -10.93 19.08 -3.63
N GLU A 145 -9.92 18.43 -4.23
CA GLU A 145 -9.01 19.10 -5.16
C GLU A 145 -9.71 19.55 -6.46
N ALA A 146 -10.70 18.79 -6.89
CA ALA A 146 -11.45 19.11 -8.10
C ALA A 146 -12.38 20.32 -7.91
N ALA A 147 -12.74 20.59 -6.67
CA ALA A 147 -13.58 21.74 -6.35
C ALA A 147 -12.75 23.00 -6.25
#